data_3ad0d32abaa56f1236c291bb863e8d97
#
_entry.id   3ad0d32abaa56f1236c291bb863e8d97
#
_cell.length_a   1.000
_cell.length_b   1.000
_cell.length_c   1.000
_cell.angle_alpha   90.00
_cell.angle_beta   90.00
_cell.angle_gamma   90.00
#
_symmetry.space_group_name_H-M   'P 1'
#
loop_
_entity.id
_entity.type
_entity.pdbx_description
1 polymer ?
#
loop_
_entity_poly.entity_id
_entity_poly.type
_entity_poly.pdbx_seq_one_letter_code
_entity_poly.pdbx_strand_id
1 'polypeptide(L)'
;DWKRMNGGDKIQTQISAIISQYNFEQPGASVPALVTLYRAIKNLPVNSWRDKKLVETQELIEACAALFSEASTGQENVIQGDVLNLSFFLNKRNDVKATLKHIRLDNFDSAFNVPLLLNTNVTFNTTIQVAPDKKISQPYWLIYPKEEGIFDVRDQTMIGKAWNDAPFIAAYTVTIEGEDFCIKRPVQYKYVDPAKGELYQPLVVLPQVESSFTRENYVSLNGALLP
;
A
#
# COMPACT_ATOMS: atom_id res chain seq x y z
N ASP A 1 -16.60 -22.38 1.20
CA ASP A 1 -18.03 -22.67 1.21
C ASP A 1 -18.70 -21.81 2.29
N TRP A 2 -19.49 -20.84 1.86
CA TRP A 2 -20.20 -19.91 2.73
C TRP A 2 -21.23 -20.59 3.65
N LYS A 3 -21.74 -21.76 3.26
CA LYS A 3 -22.70 -22.53 4.09
C LYS A 3 -22.12 -23.00 5.42
N ARG A 4 -20.78 -23.00 5.55
CA ARG A 4 -20.10 -23.34 6.82
C ARG A 4 -20.07 -22.20 7.84
N MET A 5 -20.53 -21.01 7.45
CA MET A 5 -20.61 -19.85 8.33
C MET A 5 -22.06 -19.53 8.67
N ASN A 6 -22.31 -19.17 9.91
CA ASN A 6 -23.63 -18.70 10.32
C ASN A 6 -23.99 -17.41 9.54
N GLY A 7 -25.09 -17.41 8.80
CA GLY A 7 -25.50 -16.33 7.90
C GLY A 7 -24.90 -16.38 6.51
N GLY A 8 -24.07 -17.37 6.20
CA GLY A 8 -23.35 -17.49 4.92
C GLY A 8 -24.23 -17.83 3.71
N ASP A 9 -25.41 -18.45 3.91
CA ASP A 9 -26.30 -18.78 2.79
C ASP A 9 -26.74 -17.53 2.01
N LYS A 10 -27.02 -16.42 2.71
CA LYS A 10 -27.36 -15.14 2.09
C LYS A 10 -26.21 -14.59 1.25
N ILE A 11 -24.97 -14.75 1.73
CA ILE A 11 -23.77 -14.34 1.02
C ILE A 11 -23.63 -15.12 -0.29
N GLN A 12 -23.80 -16.44 -0.24
CA GLN A 12 -23.72 -17.29 -1.44
C GLN A 12 -24.76 -16.86 -2.49
N THR A 13 -26.00 -16.58 -2.06
CA THR A 13 -27.04 -16.12 -2.97
C THR A 13 -26.69 -14.78 -3.63
N GLN A 14 -26.18 -13.81 -2.85
CA GLN A 14 -25.73 -12.52 -3.38
C GLN A 14 -24.60 -12.68 -4.39
N ILE A 15 -23.60 -13.51 -4.09
CA ILE A 15 -22.49 -13.78 -5.01
C ILE A 15 -23.02 -14.37 -6.33
N SER A 16 -23.90 -15.36 -6.26
CA SER A 16 -24.48 -15.99 -7.45
C SER A 16 -25.26 -14.97 -8.30
N ALA A 17 -26.00 -14.06 -7.65
CA ALA A 17 -26.73 -13.00 -8.35
C ALA A 17 -25.78 -12.00 -9.03
N ILE A 18 -24.70 -11.59 -8.35
CA ILE A 18 -23.70 -10.69 -8.93
C ILE A 18 -23.04 -11.33 -10.17
N ILE A 19 -22.64 -12.61 -10.06
CA ILE A 19 -22.02 -13.33 -11.17
C ILE A 19 -22.97 -13.42 -12.37
N SER A 20 -24.25 -13.74 -12.14
CA SER A 20 -25.24 -13.89 -13.23
C SER A 20 -25.58 -12.57 -13.93
N GLN A 21 -25.43 -11.44 -13.24
CA GLN A 21 -25.74 -10.11 -13.74
C GLN A 21 -24.50 -9.34 -14.23
N TYR A 22 -23.30 -9.91 -14.06
CA TYR A 22 -22.07 -9.24 -14.41
C TYR A 22 -22.00 -8.95 -15.91
N ASN A 23 -21.74 -7.69 -16.22
CA ASN A 23 -21.48 -7.23 -17.57
C ASN A 23 -20.03 -6.78 -17.74
N PHE A 24 -19.28 -7.49 -18.56
CA PHE A 24 -17.87 -7.20 -18.84
C PHE A 24 -17.65 -5.81 -19.45
N GLU A 25 -18.59 -5.32 -20.26
CA GLU A 25 -18.49 -3.99 -20.88
C GLU A 25 -18.81 -2.87 -19.89
N GLN A 26 -19.55 -3.17 -18.81
CA GLN A 26 -19.98 -2.21 -17.81
C GLN A 26 -19.74 -2.72 -16.39
N PRO A 27 -18.48 -2.99 -15.97
CA PRO A 27 -18.19 -3.56 -14.66
C PRO A 27 -18.64 -2.67 -13.50
N GLY A 28 -18.68 -1.35 -13.68
CA GLY A 28 -19.18 -0.37 -12.71
C GLY A 28 -20.63 -0.61 -12.27
N ALA A 29 -21.47 -1.20 -13.13
CA ALA A 29 -22.85 -1.55 -12.79
C ALA A 29 -22.96 -2.57 -11.64
N SER A 30 -21.89 -3.35 -11.39
CA SER A 30 -21.84 -4.33 -10.30
C SER A 30 -21.50 -3.71 -8.94
N VAL A 31 -20.96 -2.49 -8.90
CA VAL A 31 -20.45 -1.88 -7.66
C VAL A 31 -21.49 -1.72 -6.56
N PRO A 32 -22.74 -1.29 -6.81
CA PRO A 32 -23.76 -1.20 -5.75
C PRO A 32 -24.06 -2.56 -5.11
N ALA A 33 -24.10 -3.63 -5.92
CA ALA A 33 -24.32 -4.99 -5.42
C ALA A 33 -23.12 -5.52 -4.64
N LEU A 34 -21.89 -5.22 -5.09
CA LEU A 34 -20.64 -5.55 -4.38
C LEU A 34 -20.53 -4.81 -3.04
N VAL A 35 -20.92 -3.53 -2.97
CA VAL A 35 -20.98 -2.78 -1.71
C VAL A 35 -22.00 -3.38 -0.74
N THR A 36 -23.14 -3.83 -1.25
CA THR A 36 -24.14 -4.55 -0.44
C THR A 36 -23.58 -5.87 0.09
N LEU A 37 -22.89 -6.63 -0.76
CA LEU A 37 -22.19 -7.86 -0.36
C LEU A 37 -21.11 -7.57 0.70
N TYR A 38 -20.31 -6.53 0.53
CA TYR A 38 -19.28 -6.12 1.49
C TYR A 38 -19.89 -5.85 2.89
N ARG A 39 -20.98 -5.09 2.95
CA ARG A 39 -21.73 -4.83 4.20
C ARG A 39 -22.25 -6.12 4.83
N ALA A 40 -22.77 -7.03 4.01
CA ALA A 40 -23.25 -8.31 4.50
C ALA A 40 -22.12 -9.17 5.09
N ILE A 41 -20.96 -9.23 4.44
CA ILE A 41 -19.77 -9.92 4.95
C ILE A 41 -19.25 -9.25 6.25
N LYS A 42 -19.25 -7.90 6.31
CA LYS A 42 -18.81 -7.12 7.47
C LYS A 42 -19.63 -7.44 8.74
N ASN A 43 -20.89 -7.81 8.58
CA ASN A 43 -21.79 -8.18 9.67
C ASN A 43 -21.67 -9.64 10.12
N LEU A 44 -20.84 -10.46 9.48
CA LEU A 44 -20.58 -11.84 9.92
C LEU A 44 -19.69 -11.87 11.16
N PRO A 45 -19.69 -12.97 11.93
CA PRO A 45 -18.76 -13.16 13.03
C PRO A 45 -17.28 -12.98 12.60
N VAL A 46 -16.51 -12.29 13.44
CA VAL A 46 -15.11 -11.97 13.16
C VAL A 46 -14.27 -13.25 13.13
N ASN A 47 -13.59 -13.47 12.03
CA ASN A 47 -12.59 -14.53 11.84
C ASN A 47 -11.72 -14.22 10.61
N SER A 48 -10.59 -14.91 10.47
CA SER A 48 -9.61 -14.69 9.38
C SER A 48 -10.20 -14.87 7.98
N TRP A 49 -11.18 -15.77 7.81
CA TRP A 49 -11.86 -15.96 6.53
C TRP A 49 -12.70 -14.75 6.15
N ARG A 50 -13.54 -14.25 7.09
CA ARG A 50 -14.32 -13.02 6.89
C ARG A 50 -13.42 -11.85 6.52
N ASP A 51 -12.32 -11.64 7.28
CA ASP A 51 -11.41 -10.51 7.07
C ASP A 51 -10.72 -10.60 5.70
N LYS A 52 -10.29 -11.81 5.30
CA LYS A 52 -9.78 -12.05 3.95
C LYS A 52 -10.83 -11.72 2.88
N LYS A 53 -12.10 -12.12 3.07
CA LYS A 53 -13.17 -11.87 2.10
C LYS A 53 -13.59 -10.41 2.03
N LEU A 54 -13.46 -9.65 3.11
CA LEU A 54 -13.61 -8.19 3.08
C LEU A 54 -12.57 -7.54 2.20
N VAL A 55 -11.29 -7.91 2.33
CA VAL A 55 -10.21 -7.40 1.48
C VAL A 55 -10.47 -7.73 0.01
N GLU A 56 -10.73 -8.99 -0.32
CA GLU A 56 -11.01 -9.43 -1.69
C GLU A 56 -12.23 -8.70 -2.30
N THR A 57 -13.29 -8.48 -1.50
CA THR A 57 -14.48 -7.75 -1.98
C THR A 57 -14.18 -6.28 -2.20
N GLN A 58 -13.38 -5.66 -1.33
CA GLN A 58 -12.92 -4.28 -1.53
C GLN A 58 -12.09 -4.15 -2.81
N GLU A 59 -11.15 -5.06 -3.07
CA GLU A 59 -10.35 -5.08 -4.31
C GLU A 59 -11.24 -5.20 -5.56
N LEU A 60 -12.29 -6.03 -5.51
CA LEU A 60 -13.27 -6.13 -6.60
C LEU A 60 -14.05 -4.82 -6.78
N ILE A 61 -14.45 -4.15 -5.70
CA ILE A 61 -15.12 -2.86 -5.76
C ILE A 61 -14.22 -1.81 -6.40
N GLU A 62 -12.96 -1.73 -6.00
CA GLU A 62 -11.96 -0.82 -6.58
C GLU A 62 -11.79 -1.09 -8.09
N ALA A 63 -11.62 -2.35 -8.47
CA ALA A 63 -11.45 -2.76 -9.86
C ALA A 63 -12.69 -2.44 -10.72
N CYS A 64 -13.90 -2.80 -10.24
CA CYS A 64 -15.15 -2.51 -10.95
C CYS A 64 -15.47 -1.01 -10.99
N ALA A 65 -15.09 -0.25 -9.97
CA ALA A 65 -15.18 1.21 -9.95
C ALA A 65 -14.16 1.86 -10.88
N ALA A 66 -13.22 1.10 -11.44
CA ALA A 66 -12.09 1.59 -12.21
C ALA A 66 -11.38 2.76 -11.49
N LEU A 67 -11.25 2.62 -10.17
CA LEU A 67 -10.58 3.59 -9.30
C LEU A 67 -9.10 3.29 -9.25
N PHE A 68 -8.31 4.22 -9.73
CA PHE A 68 -6.87 4.22 -9.61
C PHE A 68 -6.44 5.20 -8.52
N SER A 69 -5.53 4.78 -7.66
CA SER A 69 -4.91 5.62 -6.64
C SER A 69 -3.42 5.30 -6.52
N GLU A 70 -2.61 6.34 -6.36
CA GLU A 70 -1.16 6.25 -6.28
C GLU A 70 -0.64 7.20 -5.20
N ALA A 71 0.40 6.79 -4.49
CA ALA A 71 1.22 7.66 -3.64
C ALA A 71 2.67 7.57 -4.11
N SER A 72 3.26 8.69 -4.47
CA SER A 72 4.59 8.72 -5.07
C SER A 72 5.44 9.87 -4.54
N THR A 73 6.74 9.77 -4.77
CA THR A 73 7.75 10.79 -4.52
C THR A 73 8.76 10.81 -5.66
N GLY A 74 9.33 11.98 -5.94
CA GLY A 74 10.49 12.10 -6.83
C GLY A 74 11.84 11.84 -6.17
N GLN A 75 11.85 11.46 -4.88
CA GLN A 75 13.05 11.15 -4.12
C GLN A 75 13.24 9.62 -4.08
N GLU A 76 14.39 9.14 -4.54
CA GLU A 76 14.75 7.71 -4.50
C GLU A 76 14.92 7.21 -3.07
N ASN A 77 15.48 8.08 -2.23
CA ASN A 77 15.70 7.84 -0.81
C ASN A 77 15.38 9.09 0.00
N VAL A 78 15.19 8.89 1.30
CA VAL A 78 15.01 9.95 2.28
C VAL A 78 15.79 9.61 3.54
N ILE A 79 16.42 10.61 4.15
CA ILE A 79 17.16 10.45 5.39
C ILE A 79 16.22 10.63 6.58
N GLN A 80 16.45 9.91 7.67
CA GLN A 80 15.77 10.13 8.95
C GLN A 80 15.92 11.60 9.37
N GLY A 81 14.81 12.26 9.71
CA GLY A 81 14.80 13.67 10.07
C GLY A 81 14.66 14.64 8.90
N ASP A 82 14.74 14.19 7.65
CA ASP A 82 14.61 15.05 6.47
C ASP A 82 13.15 15.22 6.02
N VAL A 83 12.97 16.09 5.04
CA VAL A 83 11.66 16.34 4.41
C VAL A 83 11.44 15.37 3.25
N LEU A 84 10.29 14.70 3.26
CA LEU A 84 9.81 13.87 2.16
C LEU A 84 8.71 14.61 1.39
N ASN A 85 8.92 14.80 0.09
CA ASN A 85 7.91 15.37 -0.81
C ASN A 85 6.99 14.26 -1.32
N LEU A 86 5.70 14.46 -1.24
CA LEU A 86 4.69 13.47 -1.57
C LEU A 86 3.73 13.99 -2.64
N SER A 87 3.38 13.12 -3.57
CA SER A 87 2.31 13.33 -4.54
C SER A 87 1.28 12.20 -4.40
N PHE A 88 0.03 12.59 -4.19
CA PHE A 88 -1.11 11.70 -4.18
C PHE A 88 -1.93 11.90 -5.43
N PHE A 89 -2.26 10.81 -6.10
CA PHE A 89 -3.01 10.84 -7.35
C PHE A 89 -4.20 9.87 -7.27
N LEU A 90 -5.37 10.34 -7.72
CA LEU A 90 -6.57 9.52 -7.88
C LEU A 90 -7.22 9.83 -9.23
N ASN A 91 -7.73 8.79 -9.87
CA ASN A 91 -8.56 8.89 -11.06
C ASN A 91 -9.62 7.78 -11.04
N LYS A 92 -10.81 8.10 -11.50
CA LYS A 92 -11.91 7.15 -11.63
C LYS A 92 -12.42 7.15 -13.07
N ARG A 93 -12.43 5.96 -13.70
CA ARG A 93 -12.69 5.82 -15.15
C ARG A 93 -14.10 5.31 -15.49
N ASN A 94 -15.01 5.28 -14.55
CA ASN A 94 -16.41 4.96 -14.79
C ASN A 94 -17.36 5.86 -13.98
N ASP A 95 -18.67 5.70 -14.14
CA ASP A 95 -19.67 6.58 -13.53
C ASP A 95 -20.20 6.03 -12.20
N VAL A 96 -19.32 5.48 -11.36
CA VAL A 96 -19.65 5.07 -9.98
C VAL A 96 -19.54 6.28 -9.06
N LYS A 97 -20.47 6.43 -8.12
CA LYS A 97 -20.39 7.51 -7.12
C LYS A 97 -19.25 7.28 -6.16
N ALA A 98 -18.25 8.15 -6.18
CA ALA A 98 -17.12 8.09 -5.27
C ALA A 98 -16.69 9.49 -4.81
N THR A 99 -16.22 9.58 -3.54
CA THR A 99 -15.76 10.83 -2.93
C THR A 99 -14.53 10.54 -2.08
N LEU A 100 -13.43 11.27 -2.32
CA LEU A 100 -12.27 11.25 -1.45
C LEU A 100 -12.60 11.98 -0.14
N LYS A 101 -12.44 11.29 0.99
CA LYS A 101 -12.73 11.83 2.33
C LYS A 101 -11.47 12.17 3.12
N HIS A 102 -10.45 11.32 3.04
CA HIS A 102 -9.26 11.44 3.89
C HIS A 102 -8.03 10.86 3.20
N ILE A 103 -6.87 11.46 3.47
CA ILE A 103 -5.56 10.85 3.18
C ILE A 103 -4.75 10.92 4.47
N ARG A 104 -4.23 9.76 4.89
CA ARG A 104 -3.34 9.62 6.05
C ARG A 104 -2.02 8.97 5.65
N LEU A 105 -0.94 9.48 6.21
CA LEU A 105 0.38 8.90 6.06
C LEU A 105 1.26 9.39 7.21
N ASP A 106 1.72 8.49 8.08
CA ASP A 106 2.50 8.83 9.26
C ASP A 106 1.86 9.98 10.08
N ASN A 107 2.55 11.12 10.16
CA ASN A 107 2.08 12.33 10.84
C ASN A 107 1.20 13.26 9.95
N PHE A 108 1.04 12.92 8.67
CA PHE A 108 0.14 13.63 7.79
C PHE A 108 -1.28 13.06 7.91
N ASP A 109 -2.23 13.92 8.20
CA ASP A 109 -3.66 13.59 8.24
C ASP A 109 -4.45 14.77 7.68
N SER A 110 -5.10 14.59 6.54
CA SER A 110 -5.87 15.64 5.90
C SER A 110 -7.25 15.16 5.48
N ALA A 111 -8.25 15.97 5.82
CA ALA A 111 -9.62 15.74 5.43
C ALA A 111 -9.92 16.44 4.10
N PHE A 112 -10.66 15.74 3.26
CA PHE A 112 -11.12 16.20 1.96
C PHE A 112 -12.64 15.99 1.87
N ASN A 113 -13.27 16.54 0.87
CA ASN A 113 -14.63 16.19 0.47
C ASN A 113 -14.74 16.39 -1.03
N VAL A 114 -13.84 15.73 -1.77
CA VAL A 114 -13.68 15.91 -3.21
C VAL A 114 -14.41 14.79 -3.95
N PRO A 115 -15.49 15.08 -4.70
CA PRO A 115 -16.12 14.09 -5.56
C PRO A 115 -15.15 13.66 -6.66
N LEU A 116 -15.01 12.36 -6.85
CA LEU A 116 -14.22 11.79 -7.93
C LEU A 116 -15.07 11.72 -9.20
N LEU A 117 -14.89 12.69 -10.07
CA LEU A 117 -15.63 12.75 -11.34
C LEU A 117 -15.04 11.77 -12.37
N LEU A 118 -15.87 11.37 -13.33
CA LEU A 118 -15.47 10.48 -14.42
C LEU A 118 -14.29 11.08 -15.19
N ASN A 119 -13.21 10.29 -15.34
CA ASN A 119 -11.99 10.65 -16.08
C ASN A 119 -11.32 11.97 -15.64
N THR A 120 -11.56 12.38 -14.39
CA THR A 120 -10.96 13.59 -13.85
C THR A 120 -9.86 13.23 -12.86
N ASN A 121 -8.66 13.76 -13.11
CA ASN A 121 -7.51 13.56 -12.22
C ASN A 121 -7.66 14.44 -10.97
N VAL A 122 -7.46 13.86 -9.81
CA VAL A 122 -7.32 14.56 -8.53
C VAL A 122 -5.88 14.36 -8.07
N THR A 123 -5.13 15.44 -7.98
CA THR A 123 -3.73 15.43 -7.51
C THR A 123 -3.60 16.34 -6.30
N PHE A 124 -2.88 15.85 -5.31
CA PHE A 124 -2.56 16.61 -4.11
C PHE A 124 -1.09 16.41 -3.77
N ASN A 125 -0.36 17.49 -3.57
CA ASN A 125 1.06 17.46 -3.19
C ASN A 125 1.22 18.01 -1.78
N THR A 126 2.09 17.38 -1.00
CA THR A 126 2.42 17.81 0.36
C THR A 126 3.85 17.42 0.73
N THR A 127 4.29 17.87 1.87
CA THR A 127 5.57 17.46 2.47
C THR A 127 5.34 16.96 3.88
N ILE A 128 6.11 15.97 4.28
CA ILE A 128 6.15 15.52 5.68
C ILE A 128 7.58 15.56 6.21
N GLN A 129 7.72 15.77 7.50
CA GLN A 129 8.97 15.57 8.21
C GLN A 129 9.08 14.09 8.56
N VAL A 130 10.13 13.42 8.07
CA VAL A 130 10.40 12.02 8.43
C VAL A 130 10.84 11.96 9.88
N ALA A 131 10.26 11.07 10.66
CA ALA A 131 10.64 10.93 12.07
C ALA A 131 12.12 10.54 12.20
N PRO A 132 12.88 11.15 13.15
CA PRO A 132 14.30 10.84 13.35
C PRO A 132 14.56 9.38 13.74
N ASP A 133 13.54 8.69 14.28
CA ASP A 133 13.56 7.30 14.67
C ASP A 133 12.84 6.38 13.65
N LYS A 134 12.52 6.90 12.47
CA LYS A 134 11.91 6.10 11.41
C LYS A 134 12.80 4.90 11.10
N LYS A 135 12.21 3.70 11.03
CA LYS A 135 12.94 2.47 10.73
C LYS A 135 13.67 2.61 9.38
N ILE A 136 14.97 2.38 9.37
CA ILE A 136 15.78 2.37 8.15
C ILE A 136 15.39 1.19 7.26
N SER A 137 15.51 1.39 5.94
CA SER A 137 15.24 0.35 4.95
C SER A 137 16.47 -0.54 4.81
N GLN A 138 16.42 -1.70 5.43
CA GLN A 138 17.41 -2.76 5.22
C GLN A 138 16.69 -4.08 5.08
N PRO A 139 17.24 -5.08 4.37
CA PRO A 139 16.62 -6.38 4.25
C PRO A 139 16.29 -6.97 5.61
N TYR A 140 15.05 -7.48 5.81
CA TYR A 140 14.59 -7.96 7.12
C TYR A 140 15.44 -9.10 7.67
N TRP A 141 16.09 -9.88 6.79
CA TRP A 141 17.01 -10.96 7.17
C TRP A 141 18.40 -10.49 7.57
N LEU A 142 18.72 -9.19 7.41
CA LEU A 142 19.98 -8.56 7.82
C LEU A 142 19.83 -7.61 9.02
N ILE A 143 18.64 -7.54 9.64
CA ILE A 143 18.39 -6.68 10.81
C ILE A 143 19.26 -7.12 12.00
N TYR A 144 19.46 -8.43 12.14
CA TYR A 144 20.29 -9.03 13.20
C TYR A 144 21.56 -9.63 12.58
N PRO A 145 22.66 -9.69 13.35
CA PRO A 145 23.90 -10.31 12.88
C PRO A 145 23.63 -11.73 12.39
N LYS A 146 24.21 -12.04 11.25
CA LYS A 146 24.13 -13.38 10.66
C LYS A 146 25.04 -14.33 11.46
N GLU A 147 24.52 -15.49 11.85
CA GLU A 147 25.31 -16.62 12.32
C GLU A 147 25.77 -17.49 11.14
N GLU A 148 26.66 -18.45 11.39
CA GLU A 148 27.15 -19.33 10.34
C GLU A 148 26.00 -20.16 9.74
N GLY A 149 25.66 -19.86 8.47
CA GLY A 149 24.65 -20.54 7.71
C GLY A 149 23.18 -20.18 8.05
N ILE A 150 22.92 -19.29 9.02
CA ILE A 150 21.57 -18.99 9.50
C ILE A 150 21.34 -17.47 9.59
N PHE A 151 20.17 -17.01 9.12
CA PHE A 151 19.69 -15.64 9.36
C PHE A 151 18.73 -15.63 10.56
N ASP A 152 18.94 -14.74 11.54
CA ASP A 152 18.02 -14.54 12.66
C ASP A 152 16.83 -13.65 12.20
N VAL A 153 15.73 -14.28 11.81
CA VAL A 153 14.49 -13.58 11.46
C VAL A 153 13.47 -13.77 12.57
N ARG A 154 13.36 -12.78 13.44
CA ARG A 154 12.46 -12.84 14.62
C ARG A 154 11.00 -12.64 14.26
N ASP A 155 10.71 -11.81 13.24
CA ASP A 155 9.36 -11.65 12.73
C ASP A 155 9.06 -12.73 11.67
N GLN A 156 8.39 -13.78 12.11
CA GLN A 156 8.03 -14.92 11.26
C GLN A 156 7.08 -14.54 10.12
N THR A 157 6.35 -13.44 10.21
CA THR A 157 5.44 -12.98 9.16
C THR A 157 6.19 -12.42 7.93
N MET A 158 7.48 -12.11 8.10
CA MET A 158 8.35 -11.64 7.03
C MET A 158 8.98 -12.78 6.22
N ILE A 159 9.05 -13.99 6.78
CA ILE A 159 9.69 -15.13 6.11
C ILE A 159 8.96 -15.47 4.82
N GLY A 160 9.71 -15.52 3.72
CA GLY A 160 9.19 -15.78 2.38
C GLY A 160 8.75 -14.55 1.60
N LYS A 161 8.76 -13.35 2.18
CA LYS A 161 8.60 -12.11 1.42
C LYS A 161 9.86 -11.82 0.62
N ALA A 162 9.71 -11.46 -0.65
CA ALA A 162 10.83 -11.05 -1.50
C ALA A 162 11.40 -9.67 -1.12
N TRP A 163 10.58 -8.81 -0.55
CA TRP A 163 10.90 -7.43 -0.18
C TRP A 163 10.33 -7.10 1.20
N ASN A 164 10.93 -6.10 1.84
CA ASN A 164 10.35 -5.49 3.04
C ASN A 164 9.02 -4.83 2.72
N ASP A 165 8.18 -4.67 3.74
CA ASP A 165 7.02 -3.78 3.62
C ASP A 165 7.49 -2.34 3.39
N ALA A 166 6.70 -1.57 2.63
CA ALA A 166 7.04 -0.19 2.32
C ALA A 166 7.15 0.65 3.60
N PRO A 167 8.16 1.52 3.72
CA PRO A 167 8.36 2.35 4.91
C PRO A 167 7.24 3.37 5.12
N PHE A 168 6.56 3.77 4.06
CA PHE A 168 5.44 4.71 4.09
C PHE A 168 4.26 4.13 3.32
N ILE A 169 3.09 4.14 3.95
CA ILE A 169 1.84 3.67 3.35
C ILE A 169 0.80 4.78 3.45
N ALA A 170 0.36 5.28 2.31
CA ALA A 170 -0.75 6.21 2.23
C ALA A 170 -2.08 5.44 2.36
N ALA A 171 -2.94 5.88 3.28
CA ALA A 171 -4.28 5.36 3.48
C ALA A 171 -5.30 6.39 2.98
N TYR A 172 -5.97 6.06 1.89
CA TYR A 172 -7.06 6.85 1.32
C TYR A 172 -8.39 6.36 1.88
N THR A 173 -9.17 7.24 2.50
CA THR A 173 -10.56 6.94 2.80
C THR A 173 -11.41 7.47 1.65
N VAL A 174 -12.02 6.57 0.90
CA VAL A 174 -12.90 6.87 -0.23
C VAL A 174 -14.27 6.31 0.04
N THR A 175 -15.29 7.17 0.02
CA THR A 175 -16.68 6.72 0.04
C THR A 175 -17.08 6.28 -1.36
N ILE A 176 -17.50 5.02 -1.53
CA ILE A 176 -18.01 4.47 -2.78
C ILE A 176 -19.41 3.94 -2.54
N GLU A 177 -20.40 4.41 -3.29
CA GLU A 177 -21.81 4.05 -3.13
C GLU A 177 -22.29 4.10 -1.66
N GLY A 178 -21.81 5.14 -0.92
CA GLY A 178 -22.20 5.40 0.46
C GLY A 178 -21.57 4.50 1.52
N GLU A 179 -20.52 3.74 1.18
CA GLU A 179 -19.68 2.99 2.13
C GLU A 179 -18.24 3.51 2.08
N ASP A 180 -17.62 3.63 3.24
CA ASP A 180 -16.23 4.10 3.35
C ASP A 180 -15.24 2.93 3.26
N PHE A 181 -14.31 3.06 2.33
CA PHE A 181 -13.21 2.12 2.11
C PHE A 181 -11.88 2.75 2.43
N CYS A 182 -11.03 2.00 3.14
CA CYS A 182 -9.65 2.38 3.40
C CYS A 182 -8.72 1.70 2.39
N ILE A 183 -8.29 2.46 1.40
CA ILE A 183 -7.42 2.01 0.31
C ILE A 183 -5.98 2.34 0.68
N LYS A 184 -5.13 1.32 0.81
CA LYS A 184 -3.73 1.48 1.16
C LYS A 184 -2.84 1.38 -0.06
N ARG A 185 -1.92 2.35 -0.22
CA ARG A 185 -0.92 2.36 -1.29
C ARG A 185 0.47 2.63 -0.71
N PRO A 186 1.48 1.85 -1.09
CA PRO A 186 2.85 2.17 -0.73
C PRO A 186 3.27 3.48 -1.39
N VAL A 187 4.05 4.31 -0.70
CA VAL A 187 4.74 5.41 -1.34
C VAL A 187 5.92 4.85 -2.11
N GLN A 188 5.98 5.16 -3.40
CA GLN A 188 7.03 4.68 -4.30
C GLN A 188 7.83 5.85 -4.89
N TYR A 189 9.11 5.65 -5.10
CA TYR A 189 9.89 6.52 -5.94
C TYR A 189 9.44 6.38 -7.39
N LYS A 190 9.01 7.48 -7.99
CA LYS A 190 8.53 7.55 -9.36
C LYS A 190 9.45 8.43 -10.19
N TYR A 191 9.95 7.88 -11.29
CA TYR A 191 10.81 8.61 -12.22
C TYR A 191 10.47 8.26 -13.67
N VAL A 192 10.96 9.06 -14.60
CA VAL A 192 10.72 8.86 -16.03
C VAL A 192 12.04 8.45 -16.69
N ASP A 193 12.04 7.29 -17.31
CA ASP A 193 13.10 6.82 -18.20
C ASP A 193 12.73 7.16 -19.66
N PRO A 194 13.62 7.80 -20.44
CA PRO A 194 13.29 8.20 -21.82
C PRO A 194 12.90 7.06 -22.75
N ALA A 195 13.39 5.84 -22.51
CA ALA A 195 13.12 4.67 -23.32
C ALA A 195 11.98 3.78 -22.79
N LYS A 196 11.82 3.73 -21.45
CA LYS A 196 10.90 2.81 -20.75
C LYS A 196 9.64 3.50 -20.23
N GLY A 197 9.60 4.85 -20.21
CA GLY A 197 8.49 5.62 -19.65
C GLY A 197 8.55 5.75 -18.12
N GLU A 198 7.39 5.80 -17.48
CA GLU A 198 7.29 5.89 -16.02
C GLU A 198 7.71 4.59 -15.34
N LEU A 199 8.62 4.70 -14.39
CA LEU A 199 9.13 3.59 -13.59
C LEU A 199 8.94 3.86 -12.11
N TYR A 200 8.76 2.78 -11.35
CA TYR A 200 8.51 2.81 -9.91
C TYR A 200 9.52 1.92 -9.19
N GLN A 201 10.04 2.42 -8.07
CA GLN A 201 10.92 1.69 -7.19
C GLN A 201 10.48 1.87 -5.73
N PRO A 202 10.78 0.92 -4.83
CA PRO A 202 10.57 1.12 -3.41
C PRO A 202 11.34 2.35 -2.90
N LEU A 203 10.67 3.22 -2.13
CA LEU A 203 11.32 4.30 -1.41
C LEU A 203 12.20 3.73 -0.30
N VAL A 204 13.42 4.25 -0.16
CA VAL A 204 14.40 3.81 0.82
C VAL A 204 14.58 4.87 1.91
N VAL A 205 14.57 4.45 3.18
CA VAL A 205 14.90 5.30 4.33
C VAL A 205 16.33 5.02 4.75
N LEU A 206 17.15 6.06 4.74
CA LEU A 206 18.57 6.01 5.10
C LEU A 206 18.81 6.57 6.52
N PRO A 207 19.85 6.12 7.23
CA PRO A 207 20.25 6.70 8.50
C PRO A 207 20.82 8.11 8.31
N GLN A 208 20.82 8.92 9.38
CA GLN A 208 21.41 10.28 9.38
C GLN A 208 22.93 10.25 9.20
N VAL A 209 23.57 9.20 9.65
CA VAL A 209 25.04 9.04 9.57
C VAL A 209 25.34 7.65 9.05
N GLU A 210 26.20 7.60 8.06
CA GLU A 210 26.77 6.37 7.55
C GLU A 210 28.29 6.47 7.64
N SER A 211 28.93 5.37 8.03
CA SER A 211 30.41 5.28 8.06
C SER A 211 30.86 4.13 7.18
N SER A 212 31.85 4.39 6.35
CA SER A 212 32.48 3.38 5.51
C SER A 212 34.01 3.46 5.64
N PHE A 213 34.64 2.31 5.51
CA PHE A 213 36.12 2.29 5.41
C PHE A 213 36.51 2.62 3.98
N THR A 214 37.56 3.43 3.82
CA THR A 214 38.12 3.76 2.51
C THR A 214 38.76 2.57 1.79
N ARG A 215 39.07 1.51 2.53
CA ARG A 215 39.55 0.22 2.00
C ARG A 215 38.85 -0.93 2.74
N GLU A 216 38.46 -1.94 2.02
CA GLU A 216 37.80 -3.13 2.59
C GLU A 216 38.73 -4.01 3.44
N ASN A 217 40.04 -3.98 3.13
CA ASN A 217 41.03 -4.80 3.79
C ASN A 217 42.23 -3.94 4.21
N TYR A 218 42.68 -4.11 5.43
CA TYR A 218 43.90 -3.54 5.98
C TYR A 218 44.81 -4.66 6.44
N VAL A 219 46.09 -4.57 6.06
CA VAL A 219 47.11 -5.51 6.52
C VAL A 219 47.86 -4.85 7.67
N SER A 220 47.97 -5.54 8.80
CA SER A 220 48.77 -5.11 9.93
C SER A 220 50.04 -5.95 9.99
N LEU A 221 51.19 -5.31 9.99
CA LEU A 221 52.46 -5.95 10.24
C LEU A 221 52.97 -5.48 11.63
N ASN A 222 53.13 -6.41 12.55
CA ASN A 222 53.57 -6.13 13.93
C ASN A 222 52.73 -5.05 14.65
N GLY A 223 51.41 -5.01 14.37
CA GLY A 223 50.48 -4.06 15.00
C GLY A 223 50.43 -2.66 14.36
N ALA A 224 51.23 -2.39 13.32
CA ALA A 224 51.15 -1.16 12.53
C ALA A 224 50.28 -1.35 11.31
N LEU A 225 49.27 -0.47 11.10
CA LEU A 225 48.46 -0.45 9.87
C LEU A 225 49.36 0.05 8.72
N LEU A 226 49.44 -0.74 7.66
CA LEU A 226 50.11 -0.32 6.42
C LEU A 226 49.12 0.50 5.57
N PRO A 227 49.56 1.61 4.97
CA PRO A 227 48.73 2.50 4.15
C PRO A 227 48.22 1.86 2.86
#